data_63a4100df7bf70b79508d69132e74a26
#
_entry.id   63a4100df7bf70b79508d69132e74a26
#
_cell.length_a   1.000
_cell.length_b   1.000
_cell.length_c   1.000
_cell.angle_alpha   90.00
_cell.angle_beta   90.00
_cell.angle_gamma   90.00
#
_symmetry.space_group_name_H-M   'P 1'
#
loop_
_entity.id
_entity.type
_entity.pdbx_description
1 polymer ?
#
loop_
_entity_poly.entity_id
_entity_poly.type
_entity_poly.pdbx_seq_one_letter_code
_entity_poly.pdbx_strand_id
1 'polypeptide(L)'
;MNGIFTTLLYEMEKHHDTVLCTIIADSGSTPRGMGAQMLVGEKGLLCGTIGGGAVEGQSIELGKRLLQERRSTVHEYKLHHNDTEDIGMVCGGDVTVHLQFIAADDPAWQKLAGEILRRIALRQPGWLTLAPALPVMTERT
;
A
#
# COMPACT_ATOMS: atom_id res chain seq x y z
N MET A 1 8.92 -7.17 0.75
CA MET A 1 7.69 -7.56 0.03
C MET A 1 7.00 -8.77 0.63
N ASN A 2 7.75 -9.82 0.97
CA ASN A 2 7.17 -11.01 1.60
C ASN A 2 6.38 -10.68 2.85
N GLY A 3 6.91 -9.80 3.70
CA GLY A 3 6.28 -9.48 4.96
C GLY A 3 4.90 -8.88 4.83
N ILE A 4 4.65 -8.11 3.77
CA ILE A 4 3.35 -7.45 3.58
C ILE A 4 2.26 -8.49 3.29
N PHE A 5 2.49 -9.39 2.34
CA PHE A 5 1.45 -10.34 1.97
C PHE A 5 1.31 -11.47 2.98
N THR A 6 2.40 -11.82 3.67
CA THR A 6 2.33 -12.75 4.80
C THR A 6 1.49 -12.16 5.92
N THR A 7 1.75 -10.89 6.26
CA THR A 7 0.99 -10.18 7.29
C THR A 7 -0.47 -10.02 6.87
N LEU A 8 -0.71 -9.71 5.60
CA LEU A 8 -2.07 -9.59 5.08
C LEU A 8 -2.87 -10.88 5.28
N LEU A 9 -2.31 -12.02 4.89
CA LEU A 9 -3.00 -13.30 5.08
C LEU A 9 -3.23 -13.62 6.55
N TYR A 10 -2.25 -13.32 7.40
CA TYR A 10 -2.37 -13.51 8.84
C TYR A 10 -3.54 -12.69 9.40
N GLU A 11 -3.62 -11.40 8.99
CA GLU A 11 -4.71 -10.54 9.44
C GLU A 11 -6.06 -11.02 8.91
N MET A 12 -6.12 -11.48 7.67
CA MET A 12 -7.35 -12.02 7.10
C MET A 12 -7.82 -13.27 7.86
N GLU A 13 -6.89 -14.14 8.25
CA GLU A 13 -7.24 -15.33 9.05
C GLU A 13 -7.80 -14.95 10.40
N LYS A 14 -7.39 -13.83 10.94
CA LYS A 14 -7.90 -13.30 12.21
C LYS A 14 -9.15 -12.46 12.05
N HIS A 15 -9.68 -12.37 10.84
CA HIS A 15 -10.88 -11.58 10.53
C HIS A 15 -10.66 -10.07 10.73
N HIS A 16 -9.43 -9.60 10.44
CA HIS A 16 -9.10 -8.19 10.51
C HIS A 16 -9.02 -7.59 9.11
N ASP A 17 -9.76 -6.51 8.88
CA ASP A 17 -9.66 -5.73 7.65
C ASP A 17 -8.37 -4.93 7.65
N THR A 18 -7.84 -4.63 6.47
CA THR A 18 -6.61 -3.86 6.32
C THR A 18 -6.71 -2.87 5.18
N VAL A 19 -5.72 -1.97 5.09
CA VAL A 19 -5.55 -1.08 3.95
C VAL A 19 -4.12 -1.24 3.45
N LEU A 20 -3.99 -1.55 2.18
CA LEU A 20 -2.68 -1.65 1.52
C LEU A 20 -2.39 -0.31 0.85
N CYS A 21 -1.32 0.34 1.28
CA CYS A 21 -0.88 1.62 0.72
C CYS A 21 0.30 1.39 -0.21
N THR A 22 0.21 1.93 -1.43
CA THR A 22 1.25 1.79 -2.44
C THR A 22 1.53 3.13 -3.08
N ILE A 23 2.80 3.51 -3.20
CA ILE A 23 3.16 4.70 -3.97
C ILE A 23 3.07 4.34 -5.45
N ILE A 24 2.18 5.01 -6.18
CA ILE A 24 1.93 4.73 -7.60
C ILE A 24 2.46 5.82 -8.52
N ALA A 25 2.83 6.99 -7.98
CA ALA A 25 3.42 8.06 -8.76
C ALA A 25 4.27 8.93 -7.84
N ASP A 26 5.38 9.41 -8.37
CA ASP A 26 6.33 10.24 -7.63
C ASP A 26 6.96 11.18 -8.64
N SER A 27 6.70 12.49 -8.51
CA SER A 27 7.25 13.51 -9.41
C SER A 27 8.52 14.15 -8.85
N GLY A 28 9.10 13.55 -7.81
CA GLY A 28 10.38 14.01 -7.27
C GLY A 28 11.53 13.76 -8.22
N SER A 29 12.73 14.16 -7.81
CA SER A 29 13.91 14.05 -8.65
C SER A 29 14.34 12.61 -8.96
N THR A 30 13.86 11.64 -8.19
CA THR A 30 14.13 10.22 -8.43
C THR A 30 12.86 9.41 -8.18
N PRO A 31 12.60 8.35 -8.97
CA PRO A 31 11.42 7.51 -8.79
C PRO A 31 11.60 6.44 -7.70
N ARG A 32 12.39 6.72 -6.68
CA ARG A 32 12.76 5.71 -5.66
C ARG A 32 11.57 5.24 -4.82
N GLY A 33 10.58 6.11 -4.63
CA GLY A 33 9.42 5.76 -3.84
C GLY A 33 8.40 4.90 -4.54
N MET A 34 8.42 4.86 -5.88
CA MET A 34 7.39 4.12 -6.62
C MET A 34 7.43 2.63 -6.31
N GLY A 35 6.28 2.07 -6.04
CA GLY A 35 6.15 0.67 -5.68
C GLY A 35 6.35 0.38 -4.19
N ALA A 36 6.77 1.37 -3.40
CA ALA A 36 6.88 1.18 -1.95
C ALA A 36 5.50 0.91 -1.37
N GLN A 37 5.44 -0.01 -0.43
CA GLN A 37 4.16 -0.45 0.15
C GLN A 37 4.22 -0.54 1.66
N MET A 38 3.06 -0.30 2.29
CA MET A 38 2.86 -0.57 3.71
C MET A 38 1.44 -1.06 3.91
N LEU A 39 1.25 -1.80 5.00
CA LEU A 39 -0.06 -2.34 5.37
C LEU A 39 -0.50 -1.69 6.66
N VAL A 40 -1.74 -1.20 6.68
CA VAL A 40 -2.31 -0.49 7.82
C VAL A 40 -3.50 -1.27 8.36
N GLY A 41 -3.56 -1.39 9.67
CA GLY A 41 -4.68 -2.01 10.37
C GLY A 41 -5.39 -1.01 11.26
N GLU A 42 -6.34 -1.50 12.02
CA GLU A 42 -7.16 -0.66 12.89
C GLU A 42 -6.33 0.17 13.88
N LYS A 43 -5.24 -0.40 14.37
CA LYS A 43 -4.40 0.27 15.36
C LYS A 43 -3.22 1.03 14.77
N GLY A 44 -3.08 1.01 13.45
CA GLY A 44 -2.01 1.71 12.77
C GLY A 44 -1.19 0.82 11.87
N LEU A 45 0.07 1.19 11.67
CA LEU A 45 0.97 0.48 10.77
C LEU A 45 1.22 -0.94 11.25
N LEU A 46 1.02 -1.90 10.34
CA LEU A 46 1.32 -3.31 10.60
C LEU A 46 2.70 -3.70 10.10
N CYS A 47 3.05 -3.28 8.89
CA CYS A 47 4.38 -3.55 8.33
C CYS A 47 4.62 -2.71 7.08
N GLY A 48 5.87 -2.67 6.65
CA GLY A 48 6.26 -1.93 5.45
C GLY A 48 6.47 -0.45 5.70
N THR A 49 6.79 0.27 4.64
CA THR A 49 6.97 1.73 4.71
C THR A 49 6.81 2.33 3.31
N ILE A 50 6.29 3.54 3.26
CA ILE A 50 6.25 4.31 2.02
C ILE A 50 7.19 5.51 2.07
N GLY A 51 8.23 5.43 2.93
CA GLY A 51 9.27 6.44 2.98
C GLY A 51 9.38 7.19 4.28
N GLY A 52 8.48 6.95 5.23
CA GLY A 52 8.49 7.62 6.52
C GLY A 52 7.95 9.05 6.45
N GLY A 53 8.20 9.82 7.51
CA GLY A 53 7.81 11.20 7.58
C GLY A 53 6.31 11.42 7.63
N ALA A 54 5.89 12.65 7.31
CA ALA A 54 4.49 13.04 7.44
C ALA A 54 3.59 12.40 6.39
N VAL A 55 4.11 12.10 5.19
CA VAL A 55 3.30 11.41 4.16
C VAL A 55 2.88 10.04 4.67
N GLU A 56 3.82 9.29 5.25
CA GLU A 56 3.50 7.99 5.83
C GLU A 56 2.52 8.15 6.99
N GLY A 57 2.78 9.07 7.91
CA GLY A 57 1.91 9.31 9.06
C GLY A 57 0.49 9.69 8.63
N GLN A 58 0.36 10.58 7.67
CA GLN A 58 -0.95 10.98 7.17
C GLN A 58 -1.65 9.84 6.45
N SER A 59 -0.91 9.02 5.72
CA SER A 59 -1.48 7.85 5.03
C SER A 59 -1.95 6.80 6.04
N ILE A 60 -1.25 6.62 7.14
CA ILE A 60 -1.70 5.72 8.21
C ILE A 60 -3.04 6.21 8.77
N GLU A 61 -3.16 7.50 9.07
CA GLU A 61 -4.41 8.04 9.60
C GLU A 61 -5.55 7.96 8.58
N LEU A 62 -5.25 8.24 7.33
CA LEU A 62 -6.24 8.07 6.26
C LEU A 62 -6.65 6.59 6.13
N GLY A 63 -5.70 5.68 6.22
CA GLY A 63 -5.98 4.24 6.17
C GLY A 63 -6.92 3.80 7.28
N LYS A 64 -6.70 4.30 8.49
CA LYS A 64 -7.58 3.99 9.62
C LYS A 64 -9.01 4.49 9.36
N ARG A 65 -9.14 5.66 8.76
CA ARG A 65 -10.46 6.20 8.40
C ARG A 65 -11.12 5.37 7.31
N LEU A 66 -10.33 4.94 6.30
CA LEU A 66 -10.85 4.10 5.23
C LEU A 66 -11.33 2.73 5.74
N LEU A 67 -10.70 2.21 6.79
CA LEU A 67 -11.18 0.98 7.42
C LEU A 67 -12.59 1.15 7.97
N GLN A 68 -12.86 2.29 8.59
CA GLN A 68 -14.19 2.58 9.12
C GLN A 68 -15.21 2.78 8.01
N GLU A 69 -14.81 3.45 6.94
CA GLU A 69 -15.68 3.75 5.81
C GLU A 69 -15.79 2.60 4.81
N ARG A 70 -14.93 1.60 4.94
CA ARG A 70 -14.88 0.42 4.08
C ARG A 70 -14.76 0.79 2.60
N ARG A 71 -13.81 1.65 2.28
CA ARG A 71 -13.58 2.10 0.91
C ARG A 71 -12.11 2.33 0.63
N SER A 72 -11.77 2.34 -0.65
CA SER A 72 -10.44 2.62 -1.16
C SER A 72 -10.39 4.03 -1.72
N THR A 73 -9.17 4.59 -1.83
CA THR A 73 -8.99 5.90 -2.45
C THR A 73 -7.58 6.03 -3.00
N VAL A 74 -7.40 7.06 -3.82
CA VAL A 74 -6.09 7.50 -4.27
C VAL A 74 -5.90 8.92 -3.74
N HIS A 75 -4.78 9.17 -3.08
CA HIS A 75 -4.52 10.48 -2.50
C HIS A 75 -3.20 11.03 -2.99
N GLU A 76 -3.22 12.28 -3.46
CA GLU A 76 -2.02 12.97 -3.92
C GLU A 76 -1.53 13.92 -2.83
N TYR A 77 -0.27 13.77 -2.42
CA TYR A 77 0.39 14.67 -1.49
C TYR A 77 1.27 15.61 -2.28
N LYS A 78 0.99 16.91 -2.19
CA LYS A 78 1.77 17.93 -2.88
C LYS A 78 2.83 18.47 -1.94
N LEU A 79 4.09 18.30 -2.34
CA LEU A 79 5.25 18.66 -1.53
C LEU A 79 5.89 19.92 -2.11
N HIS A 80 5.56 21.04 -1.53
CA HIS A 80 6.17 22.32 -1.92
C HIS A 80 7.34 22.65 -1.01
N HIS A 81 8.26 23.48 -1.47
CA HIS A 81 9.42 23.85 -0.68
C HIS A 81 9.05 24.39 0.71
N ASN A 82 7.96 25.12 0.81
CA ASN A 82 7.53 25.70 2.07
C ASN A 82 6.90 24.68 3.00
N ASP A 83 6.52 23.53 2.49
CA ASP A 83 5.82 22.50 3.25
C ASP A 83 6.71 21.33 3.61
N THR A 84 7.91 21.26 3.05
CA THR A 84 8.78 20.10 3.20
C THR A 84 9.19 19.84 4.64
N GLU A 85 9.42 20.89 5.41
CA GLU A 85 9.78 20.70 6.81
C GLU A 85 8.62 20.14 7.63
N ASP A 86 7.40 20.47 7.27
CA ASP A 86 6.21 19.96 7.95
C ASP A 86 5.90 18.53 7.56
N ILE A 87 6.24 18.15 6.35
CA ILE A 87 5.92 16.83 5.81
C ILE A 87 7.05 15.84 6.06
N GLY A 88 8.26 16.34 6.30
CA GLY A 88 9.40 15.49 6.65
C GLY A 88 10.00 14.73 5.49
N MET A 89 9.72 15.13 4.25
CA MET A 89 10.34 14.55 3.07
C MET A 89 11.37 15.50 2.50
N VAL A 90 12.47 14.94 2.01
CA VAL A 90 13.63 15.70 1.56
C VAL A 90 13.48 16.20 0.13
N CYS A 91 12.85 15.42 -0.73
CA CYS A 91 12.72 15.80 -2.14
C CYS A 91 11.39 16.51 -2.36
N GLY A 92 11.44 17.75 -2.86
CA GLY A 92 10.23 18.48 -3.25
C GLY A 92 9.63 17.85 -4.50
N GLY A 93 8.39 17.41 -4.42
CA GLY A 93 7.69 16.79 -5.53
C GLY A 93 6.36 16.23 -5.04
N ASP A 94 5.54 15.79 -5.96
CA ASP A 94 4.24 15.23 -5.60
C ASP A 94 4.36 13.72 -5.44
N VAL A 95 3.64 13.18 -4.47
CA VAL A 95 3.58 11.74 -4.22
C VAL A 95 2.13 11.32 -4.25
N THR A 96 1.82 10.30 -5.03
CA THR A 96 0.47 9.75 -5.11
C THR A 96 0.45 8.37 -4.48
N VAL A 97 -0.42 8.19 -3.52
CA VAL A 97 -0.56 6.95 -2.76
C VAL A 97 -1.90 6.31 -3.10
N HIS A 98 -1.87 5.04 -3.47
CA HIS A 98 -3.06 4.23 -3.64
C HIS A 98 -3.33 3.51 -2.32
N LEU A 99 -4.52 3.72 -1.76
CA LEU A 99 -4.91 3.11 -0.49
C LEU A 99 -6.07 2.16 -0.77
N GLN A 100 -5.77 0.86 -0.72
CA GLN A 100 -6.71 -0.20 -1.06
C GLN A 100 -7.29 -0.81 0.21
N PHE A 101 -8.59 -0.64 0.42
CA PHE A 101 -9.28 -1.33 1.50
C PHE A 101 -9.41 -2.82 1.15
N ILE A 102 -9.07 -3.68 2.09
CA ILE A 102 -9.13 -5.13 1.91
C ILE A 102 -9.95 -5.71 3.05
N ALA A 103 -11.12 -6.24 2.72
CA ALA A 103 -11.95 -6.92 3.70
C ALA A 103 -11.34 -8.29 4.03
N ALA A 104 -11.38 -8.66 5.30
CA ALA A 104 -10.78 -9.91 5.76
C ALA A 104 -11.41 -11.14 5.09
N ASP A 105 -12.68 -11.04 4.72
CA ASP A 105 -13.40 -12.16 4.12
C ASP A 105 -13.46 -12.12 2.59
N ASP A 106 -12.66 -11.26 1.97
CA ASP A 106 -12.65 -11.13 0.50
C ASP A 106 -11.88 -12.30 -0.11
N PRO A 107 -12.56 -13.24 -0.79
CA PRO A 107 -11.89 -14.41 -1.35
C PRO A 107 -10.94 -14.06 -2.49
N ALA A 108 -11.21 -12.97 -3.22
CA ALA A 108 -10.31 -12.54 -4.29
C ALA A 108 -8.96 -12.14 -3.72
N TRP A 109 -8.95 -11.40 -2.61
CA TRP A 109 -7.71 -11.00 -1.97
C TRP A 109 -7.00 -12.15 -1.29
N GLN A 110 -7.73 -13.08 -0.70
CA GLN A 110 -7.12 -14.29 -0.12
C GLN A 110 -6.38 -15.07 -1.20
N LYS A 111 -7.03 -15.27 -2.34
CA LYS A 111 -6.42 -15.99 -3.46
C LYS A 111 -5.23 -15.23 -4.02
N LEU A 112 -5.36 -13.93 -4.20
CA LEU A 112 -4.29 -13.10 -4.76
C LEU A 112 -3.06 -13.10 -3.87
N ALA A 113 -3.24 -12.89 -2.56
CA ALA A 113 -2.13 -12.87 -1.62
C ALA A 113 -1.42 -14.22 -1.59
N GLY A 114 -2.17 -15.31 -1.61
CA GLY A 114 -1.59 -16.64 -1.69
C GLY A 114 -0.78 -16.85 -2.96
N GLU A 115 -1.30 -16.37 -4.09
CA GLU A 115 -0.60 -16.47 -5.37
C GLU A 115 0.69 -15.65 -5.38
N ILE A 116 0.65 -14.44 -4.81
CA ILE A 116 1.86 -13.61 -4.71
C ILE A 116 2.94 -14.32 -3.89
N LEU A 117 2.57 -14.86 -2.73
CA LEU A 117 3.52 -15.56 -1.87
C LEU A 117 4.08 -16.81 -2.56
N ARG A 118 3.23 -17.55 -3.29
CA ARG A 118 3.68 -18.72 -4.04
C ARG A 118 4.71 -18.33 -5.10
N ARG A 119 4.46 -17.26 -5.85
CA ARG A 119 5.40 -16.79 -6.87
C ARG A 119 6.71 -16.32 -6.28
N ILE A 120 6.66 -15.64 -5.13
CA ILE A 120 7.88 -15.23 -4.43
C ILE A 120 8.69 -16.45 -4.01
N ALA A 121 8.03 -17.45 -3.42
CA ALA A 121 8.71 -18.67 -2.98
C ALA A 121 9.33 -19.44 -4.14
N LEU A 122 8.68 -19.45 -5.30
CA LEU A 122 9.16 -20.14 -6.50
C LEU A 122 10.03 -19.26 -7.38
N ARG A 123 10.23 -18.00 -6.99
CA ARG A 123 10.97 -17.00 -7.76
C ARG A 123 10.40 -16.82 -9.16
N GLN A 124 9.08 -16.89 -9.28
CA GLN A 124 8.38 -16.68 -10.54
C GLN A 124 7.93 -15.22 -10.64
N PRO A 125 8.37 -14.49 -11.68
CA PRO A 125 7.95 -13.11 -11.84
C PRO A 125 6.50 -13.00 -12.27
N GLY A 126 5.91 -11.85 -11.99
CA GLY A 126 4.55 -11.54 -12.39
C GLY A 126 4.29 -10.06 -12.24
N TRP A 127 3.16 -9.62 -12.73
CA TRP A 127 2.73 -8.23 -12.60
C TRP A 127 1.49 -8.17 -11.71
N LEU A 128 1.57 -7.34 -10.68
CA LEU A 128 0.41 -7.03 -9.84
C LEU A 128 -0.20 -5.73 -10.36
N THR A 129 -1.43 -5.82 -10.84
CA THR A 129 -2.16 -4.66 -11.33
C THR A 129 -3.11 -4.18 -10.26
N LEU A 130 -2.93 -2.95 -9.79
CA LEU A 130 -3.81 -2.32 -8.83
C LEU A 130 -4.84 -1.50 -9.57
N ALA A 131 -6.11 -1.81 -9.36
CA ALA A 131 -7.21 -1.13 -10.00
C ALA A 131 -8.29 -0.82 -8.97
N PRO A 132 -9.18 0.15 -9.26
CA PRO A 132 -10.24 0.48 -8.30
C PRO A 132 -11.15 -0.68 -7.96
N ALA A 133 -11.33 -1.64 -8.87
CA ALA A 133 -12.24 -2.77 -8.65
C ALA A 133 -11.51 -3.96 -8.03
N LEU A 134 -10.81 -4.76 -8.83
CA LEU A 134 -10.14 -5.97 -8.35
C LEU A 134 -8.71 -6.01 -8.87
N PRO A 135 -7.74 -6.22 -7.97
CA PRO A 135 -6.38 -6.42 -8.43
C PRO A 135 -6.23 -7.77 -9.12
N VAL A 136 -5.32 -7.85 -10.05
CA VAL A 136 -5.07 -9.06 -10.82
C VAL A 136 -3.58 -9.33 -10.89
N MET A 137 -3.21 -10.59 -10.73
CA MET A 137 -1.85 -11.05 -10.92
C MET A 137 -1.74 -11.69 -12.30
N THR A 138 -0.78 -11.25 -13.09
CA THR A 138 -0.53 -11.80 -14.42
C THR A 138 0.90 -12.30 -14.53
N GLU A 139 1.13 -13.23 -15.45
CA GLU A 139 2.48 -13.72 -15.68
C GLU A 139 3.29 -12.67 -16.44
N ARG A 140 4.53 -12.54 -16.02
CA ARG A 140 5.48 -11.69 -16.72
C ARG A 140 6.11 -12.49 -17.84
N THR A 141 5.90 -12.05 -19.04
CA THR A 141 6.50 -12.68 -20.22
C THR A 141 7.83 -12.06 -20.57
#